data_b140f309dcf4207c50476b674f060acb
#
_entry.id   b140f309dcf4207c50476b674f060acb
#
_cell.length_a   1.000
_cell.length_b   1.000
_cell.length_c   1.000
_cell.angle_alpha   90.00
_cell.angle_beta   90.00
_cell.angle_gamma   90.00
#
_symmetry.space_group_name_H-M   'P 1'
#
loop_
_entity.id
_entity.type
_entity.pdbx_description
1 polymer ?
#
loop_
_entity_poly.entity_id
_entity_poly.type
_entity_poly.pdbx_seq_one_letter_code
_entity_poly.pdbx_strand_id
1 'polypeptide(L)'
;MDSFSFETLDWNTQPAEEHKGEAGTATWQVKMVNDIRVRKVTYSPGYISNHWCSKGHILFCIDGEMETKLEDGRLFTLTAGMSYFVGDNNEAHRSSTRAGCVLFMVD
;
A
#
# COMPACT_ATOMS: atom_id res chain seq x y z
N MET A 1 -6.31 11.04 -16.50
CA MET A 1 -6.74 9.64 -16.31
C MET A 1 -7.34 9.15 -17.61
N ASP A 2 -6.88 8.01 -18.09
CA ASP A 2 -7.32 7.49 -19.37
C ASP A 2 -8.79 7.08 -19.37
N SER A 3 -9.32 6.85 -20.58
CA SER A 3 -10.71 6.45 -20.74
C SER A 3 -10.92 5.00 -20.29
N PHE A 4 -11.90 4.79 -19.43
CA PHE A 4 -12.38 3.46 -19.06
C PHE A 4 -13.86 3.56 -18.67
N SER A 5 -14.57 2.44 -18.81
CA SER A 5 -16.00 2.39 -18.56
C SER A 5 -16.32 2.48 -17.08
N PHE A 6 -17.52 2.99 -16.77
CA PHE A 6 -18.03 2.97 -15.41
C PHE A 6 -18.12 1.53 -14.90
N GLU A 7 -17.62 1.30 -13.68
CA GLU A 7 -17.61 -0.02 -13.06
C GLU A 7 -17.66 0.14 -11.55
N THR A 8 -18.30 -0.78 -10.87
CA THR A 8 -18.30 -0.84 -9.40
C THR A 8 -17.57 -2.08 -8.93
N LEU A 9 -17.01 -2.02 -7.74
CA LEU A 9 -16.33 -3.13 -7.12
C LEU A 9 -16.67 -3.18 -5.64
N ASP A 10 -17.05 -4.36 -5.17
CA ASP A 10 -17.23 -4.61 -3.75
C ASP A 10 -15.95 -5.26 -3.20
N TRP A 11 -15.16 -4.49 -2.46
CA TRP A 11 -13.92 -4.98 -1.88
C TRP A 11 -14.14 -6.15 -0.91
N ASN A 12 -15.33 -6.23 -0.30
CA ASN A 12 -15.64 -7.32 0.64
C ASN A 12 -15.72 -8.68 -0.05
N THR A 13 -15.95 -8.72 -1.36
CA THR A 13 -16.05 -9.97 -2.14
C THR A 13 -14.85 -10.16 -3.08
N GLN A 14 -13.95 -9.20 -3.15
CA GLN A 14 -12.78 -9.27 -4.02
C GLN A 14 -11.79 -10.30 -3.46
N PRO A 15 -11.32 -11.26 -4.30
CA PRO A 15 -10.32 -12.23 -3.85
C PRO A 15 -9.07 -11.57 -3.30
N ALA A 16 -8.47 -12.19 -2.30
CA ALA A 16 -7.28 -11.71 -1.65
C ALA A 16 -6.11 -12.64 -1.89
N GLU A 17 -4.91 -12.07 -2.01
CA GLU A 17 -3.67 -12.82 -2.10
C GLU A 17 -2.74 -12.40 -0.96
N GLU A 18 -2.01 -13.37 -0.43
CA GLU A 18 -1.15 -13.15 0.72
C GLU A 18 0.31 -13.04 0.28
N HIS A 19 1.00 -12.03 0.80
CA HIS A 19 2.42 -11.78 0.53
C HIS A 19 3.15 -11.70 1.85
N LYS A 20 4.16 -12.53 2.04
CA LYS A 20 4.96 -12.52 3.27
C LYS A 20 5.95 -11.37 3.25
N GLY A 21 6.04 -10.67 4.38
CA GLY A 21 7.10 -9.71 4.61
C GLY A 21 8.34 -10.37 5.20
N GLU A 22 9.32 -9.56 5.58
CA GLU A 22 10.42 -10.01 6.44
C GLU A 22 9.86 -10.50 7.77
N ALA A 23 8.81 -9.86 8.26
CA ALA A 23 7.97 -10.29 9.36
C ALA A 23 6.53 -10.01 8.99
N GLY A 24 5.59 -10.80 9.48
CA GLY A 24 4.18 -10.62 9.20
C GLY A 24 3.80 -10.83 7.74
N THR A 25 2.57 -10.47 7.42
CA THR A 25 2.00 -10.66 6.08
C THR A 25 1.27 -9.42 5.60
N ALA A 26 1.24 -9.25 4.28
CA ALA A 26 0.39 -8.28 3.60
C ALA A 26 -0.65 -9.04 2.80
N THR A 27 -1.91 -8.67 2.94
CA THR A 27 -3.01 -9.24 2.18
C THR A 27 -3.44 -8.22 1.14
N TRP A 28 -3.38 -8.59 -0.14
CA TRP A 28 -3.70 -7.70 -1.25
C TRP A 28 -5.00 -8.10 -1.91
N GLN A 29 -5.85 -7.11 -2.13
CA GLN A 29 -6.99 -7.21 -3.03
C GLN A 29 -6.72 -6.24 -4.18
N VAL A 30 -6.71 -6.73 -5.41
CA VAL A 30 -6.21 -5.99 -6.57
C VAL A 30 -7.29 -5.86 -7.63
N LYS A 31 -7.41 -4.68 -8.20
CA LYS A 31 -8.21 -4.40 -9.39
C LYS A 31 -7.38 -3.63 -10.39
N MET A 32 -7.22 -4.17 -11.58
CA MET A 32 -6.59 -3.45 -12.68
C MET A 32 -7.64 -2.64 -13.44
N VAL A 33 -7.34 -1.37 -13.65
CA VAL A 33 -8.13 -0.47 -14.49
C VAL A 33 -7.18 0.03 -15.57
N ASN A 34 -7.24 -0.57 -16.76
CA ASN A 34 -6.20 -0.43 -17.78
C ASN A 34 -4.85 -0.81 -17.17
N ASP A 35 -3.86 0.06 -17.20
CA ASP A 35 -2.54 -0.17 -16.60
C ASP A 35 -2.43 0.40 -15.17
N ILE A 36 -3.53 0.91 -14.63
CA ILE A 36 -3.58 1.42 -13.26
C ILE A 36 -3.89 0.25 -12.32
N ARG A 37 -3.04 0.05 -11.32
CA ARG A 37 -3.27 -0.96 -10.30
C ARG A 37 -3.89 -0.30 -9.06
N VAL A 38 -5.10 -0.73 -8.72
CA VAL A 38 -5.82 -0.25 -7.54
C VAL A 38 -5.84 -1.39 -6.52
N ARG A 39 -5.39 -1.12 -5.30
CA ARG A 39 -5.28 -2.15 -4.28
C ARG A 39 -5.85 -1.68 -2.95
N LYS A 40 -6.50 -2.62 -2.27
CA LYS A 40 -6.72 -2.53 -0.83
C LYS A 40 -5.75 -3.52 -0.18
N VAL A 41 -4.92 -3.03 0.72
CA VAL A 41 -3.84 -3.79 1.34
C VAL A 41 -4.01 -3.77 2.85
N THR A 42 -3.94 -4.95 3.46
CA THR A 42 -3.99 -5.09 4.92
C THR A 42 -2.67 -5.64 5.39
N TYR A 43 -1.98 -4.92 6.26
CA TYR A 43 -0.77 -5.40 6.92
C TYR A 43 -1.14 -5.99 8.27
N SER A 44 -0.65 -7.20 8.54
CA SER A 44 -0.81 -7.82 9.85
C SER A 44 -0.02 -7.05 10.91
N PRO A 45 -0.38 -7.17 12.21
CA PRO A 45 0.47 -6.65 13.27
C PRO A 45 1.89 -7.18 13.15
N GLY A 46 2.87 -6.30 13.26
CA GLY A 46 4.29 -6.66 13.17
C GLY A 46 4.81 -6.82 11.74
N TYR A 47 4.04 -6.47 10.72
CA TYR A 47 4.49 -6.56 9.34
C TYR A 47 5.70 -5.65 9.10
N ILE A 48 6.71 -6.20 8.41
CA ILE A 48 7.87 -5.47 7.91
C ILE A 48 8.06 -5.90 6.46
N SER A 49 8.07 -4.94 5.53
CA SER A 49 8.31 -5.22 4.11
C SER A 49 9.69 -5.86 3.91
N ASN A 50 9.78 -6.82 3.01
CA ASN A 50 11.01 -7.55 2.74
C ASN A 50 11.91 -6.92 1.68
N HIS A 51 11.55 -5.76 1.15
CA HIS A 51 12.34 -5.10 0.12
C HIS A 51 12.10 -3.59 0.11
N TRP A 52 13.02 -2.88 -0.54
CA TRP A 52 12.86 -1.47 -0.85
C TRP A 52 12.05 -1.34 -2.13
N CYS A 53 10.98 -0.57 -2.09
CA CYS A 53 10.11 -0.36 -3.24
C CYS A 53 10.50 0.92 -3.97
N SER A 54 10.73 0.81 -5.27
CA SER A 54 11.02 1.96 -6.14
C SER A 54 9.83 2.38 -6.97
N LYS A 55 8.73 1.64 -6.91
CA LYS A 55 7.51 1.99 -7.64
C LYS A 55 6.80 3.16 -6.99
N GLY A 56 6.39 4.11 -7.83
CA GLY A 56 5.58 5.23 -7.37
C GLY A 56 4.16 4.80 -7.09
N HIS A 57 3.54 5.45 -6.11
CA HIS A 57 2.11 5.28 -5.86
C HIS A 57 1.52 6.41 -5.04
N ILE A 58 0.21 6.43 -5.06
CA ILE A 58 -0.61 7.25 -4.18
C ILE A 58 -1.17 6.30 -3.14
N LEU A 59 -0.97 6.61 -1.87
CA LEU A 59 -1.38 5.73 -0.77
C LEU A 59 -2.19 6.52 0.25
N PHE A 60 -3.29 5.92 0.70
CA PHE A 60 -4.14 6.45 1.75
C PHE A 60 -4.25 5.41 2.87
N CYS A 61 -3.98 5.83 4.10
CA CYS A 61 -4.16 4.97 5.27
C CYS A 61 -5.62 5.04 5.72
N ILE A 62 -6.33 3.91 5.58
CA ILE A 62 -7.75 3.81 5.94
C ILE A 62 -7.90 3.62 7.45
N ASP A 63 -7.07 2.74 8.03
CA ASP A 63 -7.16 2.35 9.43
C ASP A 63 -5.80 1.94 9.96
N GLY A 64 -5.58 2.12 11.26
CA GLY A 64 -4.33 1.79 11.91
C GLY A 64 -3.24 2.82 11.68
N GLU A 65 -1.99 2.37 11.74
CA GLU A 65 -0.84 3.23 11.49
C GLU A 65 0.28 2.44 10.82
N MET A 66 1.08 3.13 10.00
CA MET A 66 2.27 2.55 9.43
C MET A 66 3.42 3.54 9.42
N GLU A 67 4.63 3.01 9.41
CA GLU A 67 5.84 3.78 9.20
C GLU A 67 6.38 3.50 7.82
N THR A 68 6.85 4.54 7.15
CA THR A 68 7.53 4.44 5.86
C THR A 68 8.89 5.09 5.99
N LYS A 69 9.93 4.32 5.71
CA LYS A 69 11.32 4.75 5.77
C LYS A 69 11.84 4.93 4.35
N LEU A 70 12.50 6.05 4.10
CA LEU A 70 13.22 6.29 2.84
C LEU A 70 14.66 5.84 2.97
N GLU A 71 15.31 5.58 1.84
CA GLU A 71 16.70 5.11 1.85
C GLU A 71 17.68 6.11 2.51
N ASP A 72 17.37 7.41 2.44
CA ASP A 72 18.19 8.44 3.09
C ASP A 72 18.00 8.52 4.60
N GLY A 73 17.15 7.67 5.18
CA GLY A 73 16.92 7.59 6.62
C GLY A 73 15.71 8.36 7.13
N ARG A 74 15.07 9.18 6.30
CA ARG A 74 13.87 9.89 6.73
C ARG A 74 12.76 8.89 7.04
N LEU A 75 12.02 9.13 8.12
CA LEU A 75 10.96 8.27 8.60
C LEU A 75 9.66 9.06 8.70
N PHE A 76 8.60 8.49 8.13
CA PHE A 76 7.28 9.10 8.16
C PHE A 76 6.28 8.14 8.79
N THR A 77 5.42 8.66 9.66
CA THR A 77 4.35 7.87 10.26
C THR A 77 3.02 8.34 9.69
N LEU A 78 2.26 7.39 9.14
CA LEU A 78 0.90 7.63 8.68
C LEU A 78 -0.08 6.98 9.64
N THR A 79 -1.04 7.78 10.08
CA THR A 79 -2.21 7.29 10.82
C THR A 79 -3.44 7.35 9.91
N ALA A 80 -4.56 6.80 10.38
CA ALA A 80 -5.81 6.81 9.61
C ALA A 80 -6.16 8.22 9.14
N GLY A 81 -6.45 8.37 7.86
CA GLY A 81 -6.77 9.64 7.23
C GLY A 81 -5.59 10.36 6.57
N MET A 82 -4.39 9.81 6.67
CA MET A 82 -3.20 10.40 6.07
C MET A 82 -2.81 9.70 4.76
N SER A 83 -2.15 10.44 3.89
CA SER A 83 -1.66 9.94 2.61
C SER A 83 -0.20 10.28 2.39
N TYR A 84 0.47 9.49 1.54
CA TYR A 84 1.71 9.91 0.94
C TYR A 84 1.67 9.71 -0.57
N PHE A 85 2.58 10.39 -1.27
CA PHE A 85 2.71 10.36 -2.72
C PHE A 85 4.17 10.21 -3.06
N VAL A 86 4.49 9.32 -3.99
CA VAL A 86 5.86 9.16 -4.47
C VAL A 86 5.83 8.73 -5.93
N GLY A 87 6.71 9.33 -6.75
CA GLY A 87 6.84 8.97 -8.15
C GLY A 87 7.75 7.77 -8.35
N ASP A 88 7.69 7.18 -9.54
CA ASP A 88 8.54 6.05 -9.91
C ASP A 88 10.02 6.44 -9.82
N ASN A 89 10.82 5.58 -9.19
CA ASN A 89 12.28 5.70 -9.07
C ASN A 89 12.78 6.99 -8.41
N ASN A 90 11.89 7.74 -7.76
CA ASN A 90 12.31 8.99 -7.09
C ASN A 90 12.93 8.71 -5.74
N GLU A 91 12.19 8.03 -4.87
CA GLU A 91 12.65 7.75 -3.52
C GLU A 91 12.22 6.34 -3.13
N ALA A 92 13.17 5.42 -3.08
CA ALA A 92 12.89 4.07 -2.61
C ALA A 92 12.45 4.10 -1.15
N HIS A 93 11.45 3.29 -0.82
CA HIS A 93 10.81 3.31 0.47
C HIS A 93 10.48 1.90 0.94
N ARG A 94 10.36 1.76 2.26
CA ARG A 94 10.08 0.50 2.93
C ARG A 94 9.12 0.74 4.08
N SER A 95 8.08 -0.08 4.18
CA SER A 95 7.00 0.13 5.15
C SER A 95 6.96 -0.95 6.21
N SER A 96 6.49 -0.56 7.39
CA SER A 96 6.26 -1.46 8.53
C SER A 96 5.10 -0.96 9.37
N THR A 97 4.53 -1.84 10.18
CA THR A 97 3.49 -1.48 11.14
C THR A 97 3.62 -2.32 12.40
N ARG A 98 3.34 -1.74 13.55
CA ARG A 98 3.33 -2.47 14.82
C ARG A 98 2.00 -3.15 15.06
N ALA A 99 0.92 -2.41 14.93
CA ALA A 99 -0.42 -2.86 15.32
C ALA A 99 -1.27 -3.34 14.14
N GLY A 100 -0.76 -3.21 12.93
CA GLY A 100 -1.51 -3.49 11.71
C GLY A 100 -2.13 -2.24 11.13
N CYS A 101 -2.44 -2.29 9.84
CA CYS A 101 -3.10 -1.18 9.16
C CYS A 101 -3.82 -1.66 7.90
N VAL A 102 -4.72 -0.82 7.41
CA VAL A 102 -5.43 -1.02 6.15
C VAL A 102 -5.14 0.18 5.27
N LEU A 103 -4.71 -0.09 4.04
CA LEU A 103 -4.25 0.91 3.10
C LEU A 103 -5.02 0.82 1.79
N PHE A 104 -5.13 1.94 1.10
CA PHE A 104 -5.61 2.01 -0.27
C PHE A 104 -4.50 2.59 -1.13
N MET A 105 -4.11 1.88 -2.19
CA MET A 105 -2.97 2.24 -3.01
C MET A 105 -3.36 2.27 -4.48
N VAL A 106 -2.84 3.26 -5.20
CA VAL A 106 -3.03 3.40 -6.65
C VAL A 106 -1.66 3.58 -7.30
N ASP A 107 -1.33 2.74 -8.26
CA ASP A 107 -0.09 2.87 -9.01
C ASP A 107 -0.14 2.36 -10.46
#